data_9feb5aad65b44751e9046a64912eb643
#
_entry.id   9feb5aad65b44751e9046a64912eb643
#
_cell.length_a   1.000
_cell.length_b   1.000
_cell.length_c   1.000
_cell.angle_alpha   90.00
_cell.angle_beta   90.00
_cell.angle_gamma   90.00
#
_symmetry.space_group_name_H-M   'P 1'
#
loop_
_entity.id
_entity.type
_entity.pdbx_description
1 polymer ?
#
loop_
_entity_poly.entity_id
_entity_poly.type
_entity_poly.pdbx_seq_one_letter_code
_entity_poly.pdbx_strand_id
1 'polypeptide(L)'
;MVRAEKIIVEQKPGPHDWLIKNENIVRLVTQTNQHRVQMGLAPLELDTTMCLDAQQHANWMASTGAFQHSSLPYLEIIFHGVLTPEAAVQGWIASPAHHAHMLSGTRVGFGYQLRGGYPYWVGVFR
;
A
#
# COMPACT_ATOMS: atom_id res chain seq x y z
N MET A 1 -7.61 -19.86 6.07
CA MET A 1 -6.67 -18.97 5.38
C MET A 1 -7.41 -17.77 4.82
N VAL A 2 -6.88 -16.59 5.07
CA VAL A 2 -7.42 -15.38 4.46
C VAL A 2 -6.96 -15.29 3.02
N ARG A 3 -7.87 -14.96 2.14
CA ARG A 3 -7.56 -14.77 0.74
C ARG A 3 -7.71 -13.31 0.37
N ALA A 4 -6.70 -12.76 -0.27
CA ALA A 4 -6.69 -11.36 -0.67
C ALA A 4 -7.88 -11.03 -1.59
N GLU A 5 -8.25 -11.93 -2.47
CA GLU A 5 -9.37 -11.72 -3.38
C GLU A 5 -10.70 -11.53 -2.66
N LYS A 6 -10.88 -12.10 -1.47
CA LYS A 6 -12.10 -11.85 -0.69
C LYS A 6 -12.19 -10.42 -0.21
N ILE A 7 -11.05 -9.83 0.11
CA ILE A 7 -10.99 -8.45 0.55
C ILE A 7 -11.31 -7.51 -0.61
N ILE A 8 -10.76 -7.84 -1.80
CA ILE A 8 -10.91 -7.02 -2.99
C ILE A 8 -12.33 -7.05 -3.51
N VAL A 9 -12.97 -8.24 -3.55
CA VAL A 9 -14.30 -8.39 -4.15
C VAL A 9 -15.40 -7.68 -3.38
N GLU A 10 -15.12 -7.22 -2.16
CA GLU A 10 -16.09 -6.44 -1.41
C GLU A 10 -16.15 -4.99 -1.86
N GLN A 11 -15.20 -4.57 -2.69
CA GLN A 11 -15.21 -3.23 -3.26
C GLN A 11 -16.20 -3.14 -4.42
N LYS A 12 -16.99 -2.08 -4.43
CA LYS A 12 -17.91 -1.85 -5.53
C LYS A 12 -17.15 -1.39 -6.77
N PRO A 13 -17.55 -1.86 -7.97
CA PRO A 13 -16.95 -1.36 -9.20
C PRO A 13 -17.10 0.16 -9.31
N GLY A 14 -16.06 0.82 -9.81
CA GLY A 14 -16.04 2.25 -9.96
C GLY A 14 -14.93 2.69 -10.92
N PRO A 15 -14.79 3.99 -11.16
CA PRO A 15 -13.85 4.51 -12.17
C PRO A 15 -12.39 4.24 -11.82
N HIS A 16 -12.07 4.00 -10.56
CA HIS A 16 -10.70 3.71 -10.12
C HIS A 16 -10.52 2.24 -9.75
N ASP A 17 -11.41 1.39 -10.21
CA ASP A 17 -11.39 -0.04 -9.89
C ASP A 17 -10.10 -0.72 -10.38
N TRP A 18 -9.50 -0.18 -11.43
CA TRP A 18 -8.23 -0.70 -11.96
C TRP A 18 -7.11 -0.66 -10.92
N LEU A 19 -7.18 0.26 -9.95
CA LEU A 19 -6.17 0.34 -8.89
C LEU A 19 -6.19 -0.91 -7.99
N ILE A 20 -7.38 -1.33 -7.57
CA ILE A 20 -7.48 -2.49 -6.68
C ILE A 20 -7.27 -3.81 -7.42
N LYS A 21 -7.24 -3.78 -8.75
CA LYS A 21 -6.97 -4.96 -9.59
C LYS A 21 -5.54 -5.00 -10.10
N ASN A 22 -4.77 -3.93 -9.89
CA ASN A 22 -3.38 -3.89 -10.30
C ASN A 22 -2.58 -4.96 -9.57
N GLU A 23 -1.79 -5.74 -10.31
CA GLU A 23 -1.05 -6.87 -9.74
C GLU A 23 -0.16 -6.46 -8.57
N ASN A 24 0.55 -5.34 -8.69
CA ASN A 24 1.45 -4.91 -7.62
C ASN A 24 0.68 -4.46 -6.38
N ILE A 25 -0.47 -3.81 -6.57
CA ILE A 25 -1.33 -3.41 -5.45
C ILE A 25 -1.88 -4.66 -4.74
N VAL A 26 -2.34 -5.64 -5.50
CA VAL A 26 -2.82 -6.91 -4.94
C VAL A 26 -1.72 -7.61 -4.15
N ARG A 27 -0.49 -7.63 -4.68
CA ARG A 27 0.63 -8.25 -3.99
C ARG A 27 1.00 -7.50 -2.71
N LEU A 28 0.95 -6.16 -2.72
CA LEU A 28 1.20 -5.37 -1.52
C LEU A 28 0.19 -5.69 -0.41
N VAL A 29 -1.11 -5.70 -0.73
CA VAL A 29 -2.13 -5.98 0.29
C VAL A 29 -2.08 -7.44 0.74
N THR A 30 -1.80 -8.36 -0.16
CA THR A 30 -1.68 -9.78 0.17
C THR A 30 -0.55 -10.02 1.17
N GLN A 31 0.63 -9.47 0.89
CA GLN A 31 1.80 -9.61 1.77
C GLN A 31 1.56 -8.94 3.12
N THR A 32 0.99 -7.74 3.11
CA THR A 32 0.69 -7.01 4.34
C THR A 32 -0.30 -7.79 5.20
N ASN A 33 -1.35 -8.32 4.61
CA ASN A 33 -2.37 -9.06 5.35
C ASN A 33 -1.87 -10.42 5.83
N GLN A 34 -1.01 -11.09 5.08
CA GLN A 34 -0.38 -12.31 5.56
C GLN A 34 0.42 -12.04 6.83
N HIS A 35 1.17 -10.94 6.82
CA HIS A 35 1.95 -10.56 8.00
C HIS A 35 1.03 -10.22 9.18
N ARG A 36 -0.05 -9.46 8.94
CA ARG A 36 -1.00 -9.11 10.00
C ARG A 36 -1.62 -10.35 10.64
N VAL A 37 -2.02 -11.31 9.83
CA VAL A 37 -2.58 -12.57 10.34
C VAL A 37 -1.56 -13.32 11.18
N GLN A 38 -0.30 -13.35 10.76
CA GLN A 38 0.78 -13.94 11.55
C GLN A 38 0.96 -13.25 12.90
N MET A 39 0.65 -11.95 12.96
CA MET A 39 0.74 -11.15 14.19
C MET A 39 -0.56 -11.19 15.00
N GLY A 40 -1.53 -11.98 14.60
CA GLY A 40 -2.81 -12.14 15.33
C GLY A 40 -3.83 -11.05 15.02
N LEU A 41 -3.65 -10.30 13.92
CA LEU A 41 -4.55 -9.21 13.56
C LEU A 41 -5.42 -9.58 12.36
N ALA A 42 -6.61 -8.98 12.29
CA ALA A 42 -7.49 -9.13 11.14
C ALA A 42 -6.87 -8.50 9.90
N PRO A 43 -7.16 -9.04 8.71
CA PRO A 43 -6.72 -8.42 7.47
C PRO A 43 -7.36 -7.06 7.28
N LEU A 44 -6.60 -6.16 6.63
CA LEU A 44 -7.10 -4.85 6.21
C LEU A 44 -7.99 -4.99 4.98
N GLU A 45 -9.02 -4.15 4.90
CA GLU A 45 -9.82 -4.02 3.70
C GLU A 45 -9.14 -3.05 2.74
N LEU A 46 -8.97 -3.46 1.49
CA LEU A 46 -8.41 -2.59 0.46
C LEU A 46 -9.47 -1.59 0.01
N ASP A 47 -9.13 -0.31 0.09
CA ASP A 47 -10.05 0.79 -0.19
C ASP A 47 -9.63 1.52 -1.46
N THR A 48 -10.53 1.63 -2.43
CA THR A 48 -10.23 2.23 -3.73
C THR A 48 -9.85 3.72 -3.60
N THR A 49 -10.57 4.48 -2.77
CA THR A 49 -10.28 5.89 -2.56
C THR A 49 -8.91 6.08 -1.93
N MET A 50 -8.58 5.25 -0.95
CA MET A 50 -7.26 5.30 -0.32
C MET A 50 -6.16 4.91 -1.30
N CYS A 51 -6.41 3.94 -2.18
CA CYS A 51 -5.46 3.61 -3.25
C CYS A 51 -5.25 4.79 -4.20
N LEU A 52 -6.32 5.50 -4.56
CA LEU A 52 -6.19 6.68 -5.40
C LEU A 52 -5.34 7.76 -4.73
N ASP A 53 -5.58 8.00 -3.44
CA ASP A 53 -4.82 9.00 -2.68
C ASP A 53 -3.35 8.60 -2.60
N ALA A 54 -3.06 7.34 -2.31
CA ALA A 54 -1.69 6.83 -2.27
C ALA A 54 -1.02 6.94 -3.65
N GLN A 55 -1.75 6.61 -4.71
CA GLN A 55 -1.24 6.69 -6.07
C GLN A 55 -0.90 8.12 -6.47
N GLN A 56 -1.74 9.08 -6.09
CA GLN A 56 -1.47 10.49 -6.38
C GLN A 56 -0.18 10.96 -5.68
N HIS A 57 0.06 10.52 -4.45
CA HIS A 57 1.30 10.86 -3.76
C HIS A 57 2.52 10.19 -4.40
N ALA A 58 2.40 8.93 -4.79
CA ALA A 58 3.46 8.24 -5.52
C ALA A 58 3.78 8.96 -6.83
N ASN A 59 2.75 9.40 -7.55
CA ASN A 59 2.92 10.18 -8.79
C ASN A 59 3.67 11.48 -8.52
N TRP A 60 3.32 12.18 -7.45
CA TRP A 60 3.97 13.43 -7.09
C TRP A 60 5.46 13.21 -6.77
N MET A 61 5.77 12.19 -5.96
CA MET A 61 7.17 11.88 -5.64
C MET A 61 7.96 11.52 -6.90
N ALA A 62 7.39 10.70 -7.77
CA ALA A 62 8.06 10.29 -8.99
C ALA A 62 8.28 11.46 -9.94
N SER A 63 7.33 12.39 -10.04
CA SER A 63 7.45 13.53 -10.94
C SER A 63 8.44 14.56 -10.44
N THR A 64 8.59 14.73 -9.14
CA THR A 64 9.48 15.72 -8.52
C THR A 64 10.83 15.17 -8.11
N GLY A 65 10.92 13.86 -7.91
CA GLY A 65 12.10 13.23 -7.32
C GLY A 65 12.20 13.41 -5.81
N ALA A 66 11.21 14.04 -5.17
CA ALA A 66 11.22 14.25 -3.74
C ALA A 66 10.73 12.99 -3.03
N PHE A 67 11.45 12.56 -1.99
CA PHE A 67 11.06 11.45 -1.15
C PHE A 67 10.62 12.00 0.20
N GLN A 68 9.33 12.24 0.35
CA GLN A 68 8.78 12.83 1.58
C GLN A 68 7.33 12.42 1.77
N HIS A 69 6.88 12.49 3.02
CA HIS A 69 5.49 12.21 3.35
C HIS A 69 4.54 13.23 2.76
N SER A 70 3.30 12.79 2.50
CA SER A 70 2.21 13.65 2.07
C SER A 70 1.59 14.37 3.27
N SER A 71 0.60 15.22 2.98
CA SER A 71 -0.26 15.82 4.01
C SER A 71 -1.60 15.08 4.13
N LEU A 72 -1.71 13.88 3.58
CA LEU A 72 -2.93 13.08 3.65
C LEU A 72 -3.26 12.70 5.10
N PRO A 73 -4.55 12.59 5.44
CA PRO A 73 -4.96 12.33 6.82
C PRO A 73 -4.94 10.84 7.17
N TYR A 74 -3.84 10.17 6.85
CA TYR A 74 -3.64 8.74 7.10
C TYR A 74 -2.33 8.50 7.82
N LEU A 75 -2.20 7.34 8.45
CA LEU A 75 -0.87 6.80 8.74
C LEU A 75 -0.27 6.39 7.41
N GLU A 76 0.95 6.82 7.14
CA GLU A 76 1.55 6.65 5.82
C GLU A 76 2.93 6.02 5.93
N ILE A 77 3.19 5.06 5.03
CA ILE A 77 4.50 4.46 4.86
C ILE A 77 4.95 4.68 3.40
N ILE A 78 6.21 5.03 3.22
CA ILE A 78 6.78 5.26 1.89
C ILE A 78 8.11 4.52 1.77
N PHE A 79 8.45 4.15 0.53
CA PHE A 79 9.73 3.51 0.22
C PHE A 79 10.11 3.85 -1.21
N HIS A 80 11.39 3.86 -1.49
CA HIS A 80 11.90 4.17 -2.82
C HIS A 80 13.06 3.25 -3.17
N GLY A 81 13.09 2.78 -4.39
CA GLY A 81 14.24 2.10 -4.98
C GLY A 81 14.13 0.59 -5.07
N VAL A 82 13.40 -0.07 -4.18
CA VAL A 82 13.20 -1.52 -4.32
C VAL A 82 12.23 -1.80 -5.47
N LEU A 83 12.41 -2.93 -6.14
CA LEU A 83 11.76 -3.16 -7.43
C LEU A 83 10.50 -4.03 -7.34
N THR A 84 10.22 -4.66 -6.20
CA THR A 84 9.08 -5.55 -6.06
C THR A 84 8.23 -5.18 -4.86
N PRO A 85 6.91 -5.48 -4.91
CA PRO A 85 6.04 -5.30 -3.76
C PRO A 85 6.53 -6.05 -2.53
N GLU A 86 7.04 -7.27 -2.72
CA GLU A 86 7.54 -8.09 -1.61
C GLU A 86 8.72 -7.42 -0.92
N ALA A 87 9.64 -6.85 -1.69
CA ALA A 87 10.78 -6.15 -1.13
C ALA A 87 10.35 -4.89 -0.36
N ALA A 88 9.35 -4.18 -0.86
CA ALA A 88 8.81 -3.00 -0.17
C ALA A 88 8.20 -3.42 1.18
N VAL A 89 7.36 -4.44 1.19
CA VAL A 89 6.74 -4.93 2.43
C VAL A 89 7.79 -5.39 3.43
N GLN A 90 8.79 -6.15 2.98
CA GLN A 90 9.86 -6.62 3.89
C GLN A 90 10.66 -5.45 4.46
N GLY A 91 10.93 -4.44 3.67
CA GLY A 91 11.62 -3.25 4.15
C GLY A 91 10.81 -2.50 5.20
N TRP A 92 9.50 -2.38 5.01
CA TRP A 92 8.62 -1.74 5.98
C TRP A 92 8.52 -2.55 7.28
N ILE A 93 8.42 -3.88 7.17
CA ILE A 93 8.38 -4.76 8.35
C ILE A 93 9.66 -4.61 9.19
N ALA A 94 10.80 -4.46 8.53
CA ALA A 94 12.10 -4.35 9.20
C ALA A 94 12.30 -2.99 9.89
N SER A 95 11.45 -2.01 9.64
CA SER A 95 11.55 -0.67 10.23
C SER A 95 10.47 -0.48 11.29
N PRO A 96 10.81 -0.30 12.57
CA PRO A 96 9.82 -0.25 13.65
C PRO A 96 8.69 0.75 13.44
N ALA A 97 8.99 1.95 12.96
CA ALA A 97 7.97 2.98 12.76
C ALA A 97 6.99 2.59 11.64
N HIS A 98 7.51 2.07 10.52
CA HIS A 98 6.67 1.60 9.42
C HIS A 98 5.85 0.37 9.83
N HIS A 99 6.48 -0.56 10.53
CA HIS A 99 5.84 -1.78 11.00
C HIS A 99 4.65 -1.46 11.91
N ALA A 100 4.81 -0.47 12.80
CA ALA A 100 3.71 -0.05 13.67
C ALA A 100 2.49 0.42 12.86
N HIS A 101 2.71 1.16 11.78
CA HIS A 101 1.60 1.60 10.91
C HIS A 101 0.93 0.42 10.20
N MET A 102 1.71 -0.56 9.75
CA MET A 102 1.16 -1.76 9.10
C MET A 102 0.27 -2.58 10.02
N LEU A 103 0.51 -2.50 11.33
CA LEU A 103 -0.29 -3.21 12.33
C LEU A 103 -1.49 -2.41 12.81
N SER A 104 -1.71 -1.21 12.27
CA SER A 104 -2.78 -0.31 12.69
C SER A 104 -3.92 -0.31 11.68
N GLY A 105 -5.08 0.15 12.13
CA GLY A 105 -6.23 0.42 11.28
C GLY A 105 -6.98 -0.81 10.81
N THR A 106 -7.97 -0.55 9.96
CA THR A 106 -8.84 -1.58 9.37
C THR A 106 -8.89 -1.50 7.85
N ARG A 107 -8.41 -0.41 7.26
CA ARG A 107 -8.45 -0.16 5.82
C ARG A 107 -7.07 0.27 5.34
N VAL A 108 -6.79 -0.01 4.06
CA VAL A 108 -5.50 0.32 3.47
C VAL A 108 -5.67 0.74 2.01
N GLY A 109 -4.80 1.63 1.57
CA GLY A 109 -4.61 1.92 0.16
C GLY A 109 -3.13 1.89 -0.17
N PHE A 110 -2.81 1.40 -1.37
CA PHE A 110 -1.43 1.37 -1.87
C PHE A 110 -1.35 2.03 -3.23
N GLY A 111 -0.22 2.64 -3.50
CA GLY A 111 0.10 3.18 -4.82
C GLY A 111 1.59 3.08 -5.08
N TYR A 112 1.98 3.19 -6.34
CA TYR A 112 3.38 3.25 -6.72
C TYR A 112 3.52 3.92 -8.09
N GLN A 113 4.68 4.53 -8.31
CA GLN A 113 5.01 5.12 -9.60
C GLN A 113 6.51 5.08 -9.82
N LEU A 114 6.92 4.81 -11.05
CA LEU A 114 8.32 4.71 -11.43
C LEU A 114 8.91 6.07 -11.76
N ARG A 115 10.19 6.24 -11.40
CA ARG A 115 11.04 7.33 -11.88
C ARG A 115 12.39 6.73 -12.24
N GLY A 116 12.77 6.81 -13.51
CA GLY A 116 14.02 6.22 -13.99
C GLY A 116 14.10 4.71 -13.76
N GLY A 117 12.97 4.01 -13.82
CA GLY A 117 12.92 2.58 -13.60
C GLY A 117 12.81 2.15 -12.15
N TYR A 118 12.83 3.08 -11.18
CA TYR A 118 12.77 2.76 -9.76
C TYR A 118 11.47 3.24 -9.14
N PRO A 119 10.72 2.36 -8.43
CA PRO A 119 9.43 2.73 -7.87
C PRO A 119 9.54 3.59 -6.62
N TYR A 120 8.56 4.49 -6.49
CA TYR A 120 8.17 5.08 -5.22
C TYR A 120 6.93 4.33 -4.75
N TRP A 121 6.99 3.76 -3.57
CA TRP A 121 5.90 2.97 -2.98
C TRP A 121 5.24 3.77 -1.88
N VAL A 122 3.91 3.74 -1.83
CA VAL A 122 3.12 4.44 -0.80
C VAL A 122 2.07 3.50 -0.25
N GLY A 123 1.98 3.42 1.08
CA GLY A 123 0.87 2.77 1.76
C GLY A 123 0.24 3.73 2.74
N VAL A 124 -1.09 3.77 2.78
CA VAL A 124 -1.85 4.61 3.71
C VAL A 124 -2.85 3.75 4.47
N PHE A 125 -2.97 3.99 5.77
CA PHE A 125 -3.73 3.15 6.69
C PHE A 125 -4.68 4.01 7.52
N ARG A 126 -5.88 3.46 7.74
CA ARG A 126 -6.88 4.13 8.59
C ARG A 126 -7.67 3.11 9.39
#